data_6727b3c3a88e884c29f660936b276db0
#
_entry.id   6727b3c3a88e884c29f660936b276db0
#
_cell.length_a   1.000
_cell.length_b   1.000
_cell.length_c   1.000
_cell.angle_alpha   90.00
_cell.angle_beta   90.00
_cell.angle_gamma   90.00
#
_symmetry.space_group_name_H-M   'P 1'
#
loop_
_entity.id
_entity.type
_entity.pdbx_description
1 polymer ?
#
loop_
_entity_poly.entity_id
_entity_poly.type
_entity_poly.pdbx_seq_one_letter_code
_entity_poly.pdbx_strand_id
1 'polypeptide(L)'
;TVIKALGYDRNGPVLKVAEVLPDGRIRFEQDMGRQALILQRSSDLLGADLKAGDEVRIEPTHRIAIEKFENRQARTHLLDEVPSVTWAQIGGQHQAIEAIRKAIEYPLLHADTFTKYQFTQPKGFLLYGPPGCGKTLIGQAAAASLAQLVRESQGQAAADGTSKNPPVTSGAFLHIKGPEILNMWLGESERIVRDLFAKARARRKEGALPFIFIDEAESVLGTRRSMRSFNINNTLVPMFCAEMDGIESLHDVVIILASNRPDLIDPAVLRPGRIDRKIKVARPSREAAVEILAV
;
A
#
# COMPACT_ATOMS: atom_id res chain seq x y z
N THR A 1 21.31 -42.79 -31.45
CA THR A 1 22.17 -42.77 -30.27
C THR A 1 22.13 -41.36 -29.68
N VAL A 2 21.56 -41.16 -28.49
CA VAL A 2 21.58 -39.87 -27.79
C VAL A 2 22.98 -39.70 -27.21
N ILE A 3 23.70 -38.68 -27.66
CA ILE A 3 25.09 -38.45 -27.25
C ILE A 3 25.15 -37.63 -25.94
N LYS A 4 24.25 -36.66 -25.76
CA LYS A 4 24.14 -35.82 -24.54
C LYS A 4 22.83 -35.04 -24.54
N ALA A 5 22.15 -34.96 -23.39
CA ALA A 5 21.05 -34.03 -23.20
C ALA A 5 21.63 -32.68 -22.74
N LEU A 6 21.43 -31.63 -23.51
CA LEU A 6 21.99 -30.29 -23.25
C LEU A 6 21.07 -29.37 -22.41
N GLY A 7 19.98 -29.87 -21.89
CA GLY A 7 19.01 -29.03 -21.19
C GLY A 7 18.26 -28.05 -22.12
N TYR A 8 17.43 -27.20 -21.55
CA TYR A 8 16.69 -26.19 -22.31
C TYR A 8 17.55 -24.93 -22.59
N ASP A 9 17.40 -24.35 -23.80
CA ASP A 9 18.00 -23.06 -24.09
C ASP A 9 17.28 -21.95 -23.27
N ARG A 10 18.05 -21.24 -22.43
CA ARG A 10 17.59 -20.22 -21.50
C ARG A 10 17.62 -18.80 -22.08
N ASN A 11 17.83 -18.63 -23.38
CA ASN A 11 17.88 -17.32 -24.02
C ASN A 11 16.51 -16.81 -24.51
N GLY A 12 15.42 -17.49 -24.17
CA GLY A 12 14.08 -17.13 -24.59
C GLY A 12 13.45 -15.96 -23.81
N PRO A 13 12.34 -15.42 -24.33
CA PRO A 13 11.64 -14.29 -23.69
C PRO A 13 11.03 -14.69 -22.35
N VAL A 14 10.85 -13.67 -21.50
CA VAL A 14 10.11 -13.78 -20.24
C VAL A 14 8.72 -13.19 -20.44
N LEU A 15 7.68 -13.99 -20.14
CA LEU A 15 6.29 -13.58 -20.27
C LEU A 15 5.55 -13.76 -18.95
N LYS A 16 4.49 -12.96 -18.75
CA LYS A 16 3.63 -13.05 -17.56
C LYS A 16 2.56 -14.11 -17.75
N VAL A 17 2.33 -14.89 -16.69
CA VAL A 17 1.28 -15.89 -16.62
C VAL A 17 -0.07 -15.17 -16.44
N ALA A 18 -0.99 -15.35 -17.39
CA ALA A 18 -2.35 -14.87 -17.26
C ALA A 18 -3.19 -15.83 -16.40
N GLU A 19 -3.05 -17.13 -16.64
CA GLU A 19 -3.85 -18.16 -15.98
C GLU A 19 -3.11 -19.50 -16.01
N VAL A 20 -3.28 -20.29 -14.98
CA VAL A 20 -2.87 -21.69 -14.95
C VAL A 20 -4.09 -22.56 -15.19
N LEU A 21 -4.08 -23.31 -16.27
CA LEU A 21 -5.18 -24.20 -16.67
C LEU A 21 -5.25 -25.46 -15.80
N PRO A 22 -6.44 -26.07 -15.64
CA PRO A 22 -6.61 -27.29 -14.83
C PRO A 22 -5.76 -28.48 -15.31
N ASP A 23 -5.39 -28.51 -16.58
CA ASP A 23 -4.52 -29.54 -17.19
C ASP A 23 -3.02 -29.26 -16.98
N GLY A 24 -2.67 -28.22 -16.22
CA GLY A 24 -1.30 -27.86 -15.91
C GLY A 24 -0.61 -26.99 -16.96
N ARG A 25 -1.25 -26.68 -18.09
CA ARG A 25 -0.71 -25.72 -19.09
C ARG A 25 -0.82 -24.31 -18.56
N ILE A 26 0.00 -23.41 -19.13
CA ILE A 26 0.06 -21.99 -18.75
C ILE A 26 -0.43 -21.15 -19.91
N ARG A 27 -1.39 -20.26 -19.63
CA ARG A 27 -1.80 -19.20 -20.54
C ARG A 27 -1.01 -17.94 -20.22
N PHE A 28 -0.42 -17.30 -21.22
CA PHE A 28 0.37 -16.09 -21.08
C PHE A 28 -0.38 -14.85 -21.54
N GLU A 29 -0.14 -13.72 -20.88
CA GLU A 29 -0.60 -12.41 -21.33
C GLU A 29 0.18 -12.03 -22.60
N GLN A 30 -0.54 -11.64 -23.65
CA GLN A 30 0.06 -11.09 -24.88
C GLN A 30 -0.52 -9.72 -25.16
N ASP A 31 0.36 -8.76 -25.48
CA ASP A 31 -0.04 -7.42 -25.86
C ASP A 31 -0.81 -7.39 -27.19
N MET A 32 -1.87 -6.56 -27.20
CA MET A 32 -2.61 -6.09 -28.35
C MET A 32 -2.91 -7.11 -29.47
N GLY A 33 -3.96 -7.88 -29.29
CA GLY A 33 -4.69 -8.50 -30.43
C GLY A 33 -4.09 -9.77 -31.02
N ARG A 34 -3.06 -10.37 -30.41
CA ARG A 34 -2.53 -11.68 -30.79
C ARG A 34 -3.23 -12.80 -30.01
N GLN A 35 -3.33 -13.97 -30.64
CA GLN A 35 -3.92 -15.18 -30.02
C GLN A 35 -3.21 -15.50 -28.70
N ALA A 36 -3.98 -15.86 -27.67
CA ALA A 36 -3.43 -16.25 -26.38
C ALA A 36 -2.43 -17.41 -26.53
N LEU A 37 -1.22 -17.22 -26.03
CA LEU A 37 -0.18 -18.24 -26.06
C LEU A 37 -0.41 -19.23 -24.91
N ILE A 38 -0.63 -20.52 -25.23
CA ILE A 38 -0.79 -21.58 -24.23
C ILE A 38 0.36 -22.56 -24.39
N LEU A 39 1.17 -22.73 -23.33
CA LEU A 39 2.36 -23.55 -23.36
C LEU A 39 2.33 -24.64 -22.27
N GLN A 40 3.08 -25.71 -22.51
CA GLN A 40 3.33 -26.74 -21.53
C GLN A 40 4.42 -26.31 -20.55
N ARG A 41 4.45 -26.92 -19.37
CA ARG A 41 5.52 -26.76 -18.40
C ARG A 41 6.67 -27.72 -18.69
N SER A 42 7.91 -27.27 -18.48
CA SER A 42 9.06 -28.17 -18.43
C SER A 42 9.02 -29.05 -17.18
N SER A 43 9.84 -30.09 -17.16
CA SER A 43 10.05 -30.94 -15.98
C SER A 43 10.42 -30.13 -14.74
N ASP A 44 11.18 -29.06 -14.91
CA ASP A 44 11.68 -28.20 -13.83
C ASP A 44 10.55 -27.35 -13.21
N LEU A 45 9.47 -27.10 -13.97
CA LEU A 45 8.30 -26.32 -13.53
C LEU A 45 7.12 -27.16 -13.08
N LEU A 46 7.14 -28.48 -13.24
CA LEU A 46 6.03 -29.35 -12.83
C LEU A 46 5.76 -29.33 -11.33
N GLY A 47 6.80 -29.12 -10.51
CA GLY A 47 6.70 -29.01 -9.04
C GLY A 47 6.53 -27.58 -8.52
N ALA A 48 6.54 -26.57 -9.39
CA ALA A 48 6.45 -25.17 -8.98
C ALA A 48 5.00 -24.72 -8.86
N ASP A 49 4.64 -24.08 -7.73
CA ASP A 49 3.35 -23.40 -7.55
C ASP A 49 3.35 -22.11 -8.38
N LEU A 50 2.67 -22.16 -9.53
CA LEU A 50 2.54 -21.03 -10.46
C LEU A 50 1.19 -20.35 -10.28
N LYS A 51 1.21 -19.02 -10.18
CA LYS A 51 0.02 -18.17 -10.04
C LYS A 51 -0.07 -17.16 -11.18
N ALA A 52 -1.28 -16.68 -11.44
CA ALA A 52 -1.47 -15.55 -12.35
C ALA A 52 -0.63 -14.35 -11.90
N GLY A 53 0.09 -13.74 -12.85
CA GLY A 53 1.02 -12.64 -12.60
C GLY A 53 2.48 -13.04 -12.40
N ASP A 54 2.81 -14.34 -12.25
CA ASP A 54 4.19 -14.80 -12.20
C ASP A 54 4.90 -14.60 -13.55
N GLU A 55 6.18 -14.32 -13.52
CA GLU A 55 7.01 -14.21 -14.72
C GLU A 55 7.69 -15.55 -15.00
N VAL A 56 7.55 -16.00 -16.24
CA VAL A 56 8.09 -17.29 -16.66
C VAL A 56 8.89 -17.13 -17.94
N ARG A 57 10.10 -17.68 -17.97
CA ARG A 57 10.90 -17.76 -19.18
C ARG A 57 10.40 -18.87 -20.09
N ILE A 58 10.30 -18.56 -21.36
CA ILE A 58 9.88 -19.49 -22.40
C ILE A 58 11.12 -19.87 -23.21
N GLU A 59 11.18 -21.10 -23.66
CA GLU A 59 12.19 -21.53 -24.62
C GLU A 59 12.10 -20.73 -25.93
N PRO A 60 13.22 -20.42 -26.64
CA PRO A 60 13.22 -19.62 -27.87
C PRO A 60 12.27 -20.11 -28.97
N THR A 61 11.98 -21.40 -29.03
CA THR A 61 11.00 -21.98 -29.98
C THR A 61 9.54 -21.76 -29.58
N HIS A 62 9.29 -21.09 -28.42
CA HIS A 62 7.97 -20.75 -27.90
C HIS A 62 7.04 -21.97 -27.67
N ARG A 63 7.57 -23.11 -27.28
CA ARG A 63 6.79 -24.34 -27.06
C ARG A 63 6.65 -24.74 -25.60
N ILE A 64 7.62 -24.39 -24.76
CA ILE A 64 7.73 -24.87 -23.38
C ILE A 64 8.09 -23.71 -22.45
N ALA A 65 7.45 -23.65 -21.30
CA ALA A 65 7.82 -22.77 -20.19
C ALA A 65 8.90 -23.45 -19.34
N ILE A 66 10.05 -22.77 -19.11
CA ILE A 66 11.25 -23.40 -18.59
C ILE A 66 11.53 -23.05 -17.15
N GLU A 67 11.44 -21.77 -16.80
CA GLU A 67 11.94 -21.24 -15.53
C GLU A 67 11.01 -20.19 -14.98
N LYS A 68 10.64 -20.32 -13.69
CA LYS A 68 9.88 -19.33 -12.97
C LYS A 68 10.82 -18.28 -12.38
N PHE A 69 10.54 -17.03 -12.62
CA PHE A 69 11.14 -15.94 -11.89
C PHE A 69 10.24 -15.56 -10.71
N GLU A 70 10.84 -15.47 -9.54
CA GLU A 70 10.13 -14.81 -8.44
C GLU A 70 9.93 -13.35 -8.82
N ASN A 71 8.68 -12.92 -8.85
CA ASN A 71 8.33 -11.54 -9.15
C ASN A 71 8.85 -10.63 -8.03
N ARG A 72 10.13 -10.29 -8.10
CA ARG A 72 10.78 -9.37 -7.15
C ARG A 72 10.15 -7.97 -7.20
N GLN A 73 9.59 -7.57 -8.34
CA GLN A 73 8.99 -6.24 -8.51
C GLN A 73 7.68 -6.09 -7.71
N ALA A 74 6.86 -7.14 -7.61
CA ALA A 74 5.64 -7.10 -6.79
C ALA A 74 5.92 -7.07 -5.28
N ARG A 75 7.09 -7.55 -4.83
CA ARG A 75 7.51 -7.51 -3.42
C ARG A 75 8.19 -6.21 -3.01
N THR A 76 8.74 -5.45 -3.96
CA THR A 76 9.62 -4.30 -3.65
C THR A 76 8.86 -2.99 -3.42
N HIS A 77 7.62 -2.87 -3.90
CA HIS A 77 6.87 -1.60 -3.81
C HIS A 77 5.99 -1.45 -2.57
N LEU A 78 5.75 -2.52 -1.83
CA LEU A 78 4.94 -2.51 -0.62
C LEU A 78 5.77 -3.03 0.55
N LEU A 79 6.32 -2.12 1.34
CA LEU A 79 6.95 -2.47 2.61
C LEU A 79 5.84 -2.90 3.58
N ASP A 80 5.84 -4.18 3.94
CA ASP A 80 4.82 -4.81 4.80
C ASP A 80 5.31 -4.90 6.26
N GLU A 81 6.37 -4.14 6.61
CA GLU A 81 6.97 -4.16 7.93
C GLU A 81 6.54 -2.95 8.75
N VAL A 82 6.13 -3.20 9.99
CA VAL A 82 5.84 -2.12 10.93
C VAL A 82 7.15 -1.37 11.22
N PRO A 83 7.21 -0.05 10.96
CA PRO A 83 8.42 0.72 11.23
C PRO A 83 8.79 0.69 12.71
N SER A 84 10.08 0.73 13.00
CA SER A 84 10.61 0.83 14.37
C SER A 84 10.72 2.26 14.88
N VAL A 85 10.25 3.24 14.14
CA VAL A 85 10.32 4.67 14.48
C VAL A 85 9.36 5.00 15.61
N THR A 86 9.85 5.65 16.66
CA THR A 86 9.05 6.11 17.81
C THR A 86 8.86 7.61 17.79
N TRP A 87 7.84 8.12 18.50
CA TRP A 87 7.64 9.56 18.66
C TRP A 87 8.82 10.29 19.30
N ALA A 88 9.60 9.60 20.14
CA ALA A 88 10.79 10.15 20.76
C ALA A 88 11.92 10.50 19.76
N GLN A 89 11.89 9.88 18.59
CA GLN A 89 12.85 10.14 17.50
C GLN A 89 12.44 11.29 16.59
N ILE A 90 11.38 12.02 16.94
CA ILE A 90 10.88 13.15 16.13
C ILE A 90 10.91 14.41 16.97
N GLY A 91 11.90 15.25 16.74
CA GLY A 91 12.03 16.56 17.41
C GLY A 91 11.15 17.64 16.74
N GLY A 92 10.68 18.59 17.53
CA GLY A 92 10.19 19.89 17.09
C GLY A 92 8.88 19.93 16.30
N GLN A 93 8.12 18.83 16.20
CA GLN A 93 6.83 18.76 15.48
C GLN A 93 5.66 18.50 16.43
N HIS A 94 5.71 19.04 17.65
CA HIS A 94 4.73 18.76 18.73
C HIS A 94 3.28 18.95 18.30
N GLN A 95 2.95 20.03 17.58
CA GLN A 95 1.58 20.29 17.13
C GLN A 95 1.07 19.25 16.14
N ALA A 96 1.93 18.83 15.19
CA ALA A 96 1.57 17.81 14.21
C ALA A 96 1.41 16.44 14.88
N ILE A 97 2.33 16.07 15.77
CA ILE A 97 2.28 14.84 16.55
C ILE A 97 1.01 14.79 17.40
N GLU A 98 0.73 15.86 18.15
CA GLU A 98 -0.47 15.93 18.99
C GLU A 98 -1.77 15.86 18.18
N ALA A 99 -1.82 16.51 17.01
CA ALA A 99 -2.96 16.44 16.12
C ALA A 99 -3.21 15.03 15.58
N ILE A 100 -2.14 14.29 15.26
CA ILE A 100 -2.22 12.90 14.82
C ILE A 100 -2.68 12.00 15.97
N ARG A 101 -2.06 12.12 17.14
CA ARG A 101 -2.43 11.34 18.32
C ARG A 101 -3.89 11.53 18.70
N LYS A 102 -4.37 12.76 18.74
CA LYS A 102 -5.80 13.08 18.99
C LYS A 102 -6.72 12.47 17.94
N ALA A 103 -6.31 12.44 16.70
CA ALA A 103 -7.17 12.02 15.61
C ALA A 103 -7.18 10.50 15.40
N ILE A 104 -6.09 9.79 15.74
CA ILE A 104 -5.92 8.37 15.48
C ILE A 104 -5.90 7.55 16.78
N GLU A 105 -5.08 7.95 17.77
CA GLU A 105 -4.91 7.18 19.01
C GLU A 105 -6.12 7.32 19.96
N TYR A 106 -6.64 8.52 20.14
CA TYR A 106 -7.73 8.76 21.11
C TYR A 106 -9.04 8.04 20.77
N PRO A 107 -9.49 7.95 19.49
CA PRO A 107 -10.66 7.15 19.14
C PRO A 107 -10.54 5.68 19.50
N LEU A 108 -9.30 5.13 19.47
CA LEU A 108 -9.04 3.74 19.85
C LEU A 108 -8.97 3.57 21.36
N LEU A 109 -8.33 4.50 22.07
CA LEU A 109 -8.20 4.48 23.53
C LEU A 109 -9.52 4.75 24.26
N HIS A 110 -10.40 5.56 23.66
CA HIS A 110 -11.66 6.02 24.26
C HIS A 110 -12.87 5.64 23.41
N ALA A 111 -12.88 4.43 22.83
CA ALA A 111 -13.91 3.95 21.91
C ALA A 111 -15.34 4.12 22.47
N ASP A 112 -15.55 3.85 23.77
CA ASP A 112 -16.85 3.98 24.44
C ASP A 112 -17.36 5.43 24.43
N THR A 113 -16.45 6.38 24.65
CA THR A 113 -16.79 7.81 24.61
C THR A 113 -17.18 8.25 23.21
N PHE A 114 -16.42 7.82 22.20
CA PHE A 114 -16.71 8.14 20.80
C PHE A 114 -18.03 7.54 20.34
N THR A 115 -18.32 6.31 20.76
CA THR A 115 -19.60 5.63 20.45
C THR A 115 -20.77 6.33 21.15
N LYS A 116 -20.62 6.68 22.44
CA LYS A 116 -21.65 7.38 23.21
C LYS A 116 -22.07 8.72 22.61
N TYR A 117 -21.11 9.47 22.08
CA TYR A 117 -21.36 10.76 21.47
C TYR A 117 -21.53 10.70 19.94
N GLN A 118 -21.56 9.52 19.35
CA GLN A 118 -21.71 9.30 17.90
C GLN A 118 -20.71 10.11 17.05
N PHE A 119 -19.48 10.25 17.53
CA PHE A 119 -18.43 10.91 16.77
C PHE A 119 -18.01 10.05 15.57
N THR A 120 -18.07 10.63 14.38
CA THR A 120 -17.53 10.00 13.18
C THR A 120 -16.01 10.03 13.23
N GLN A 121 -15.40 8.86 13.20
CA GLN A 121 -13.95 8.74 13.19
C GLN A 121 -13.39 9.09 11.79
N PRO A 122 -12.33 9.88 11.71
CA PRO A 122 -11.70 10.21 10.43
C PRO A 122 -11.04 8.96 9.85
N LYS A 123 -11.24 8.70 8.56
CA LYS A 123 -10.67 7.55 7.85
C LYS A 123 -9.30 7.87 7.25
N GLY A 124 -9.11 9.10 6.85
CA GLY A 124 -7.92 9.51 6.12
C GLY A 124 -7.32 10.83 6.63
N PHE A 125 -6.01 10.90 6.50
CA PHE A 125 -5.19 12.02 6.96
C PHE A 125 -4.30 12.52 5.83
N LEU A 126 -4.13 13.83 5.71
CA LEU A 126 -3.16 14.47 4.84
C LEU A 126 -2.09 15.18 5.68
N LEU A 127 -0.85 14.69 5.62
CA LEU A 127 0.32 15.40 6.13
C LEU A 127 0.86 16.28 5.01
N TYR A 128 0.84 17.59 5.22
CA TYR A 128 1.29 18.52 4.19
C TYR A 128 2.29 19.55 4.72
N GLY A 129 3.23 19.94 3.88
CA GLY A 129 4.23 20.93 4.23
C GLY A 129 5.48 20.84 3.36
N PRO A 130 6.48 21.69 3.60
CA PRO A 130 7.70 21.71 2.80
C PRO A 130 8.42 20.35 2.76
N PRO A 131 9.21 20.08 1.72
CA PRO A 131 10.05 18.89 1.68
C PRO A 131 11.08 18.90 2.83
N GLY A 132 11.50 17.72 3.28
CA GLY A 132 12.51 17.55 4.33
C GLY A 132 12.05 17.85 5.76
N CYS A 133 10.74 18.10 6.00
CA CYS A 133 10.22 18.41 7.35
C CYS A 133 9.77 17.17 8.14
N GLY A 134 10.10 15.96 7.70
CA GLY A 134 9.83 14.72 8.47
C GLY A 134 8.45 14.11 8.30
N LYS A 135 7.68 14.45 7.23
CA LYS A 135 6.34 13.88 7.00
C LYS A 135 6.32 12.35 6.97
N THR A 136 7.28 11.74 6.29
CA THR A 136 7.42 10.29 6.20
C THR A 136 7.72 9.65 7.56
N LEU A 137 8.63 10.27 8.35
CA LEU A 137 8.93 9.82 9.70
C LEU A 137 7.72 9.91 10.63
N ILE A 138 6.95 11.00 10.55
CA ILE A 138 5.71 11.17 11.31
C ILE A 138 4.69 10.09 10.96
N GLY A 139 4.52 9.76 9.67
CA GLY A 139 3.63 8.69 9.24
C GLY A 139 4.08 7.32 9.75
N GLN A 140 5.38 7.05 9.73
CA GLN A 140 5.96 5.80 10.26
C GLN A 140 5.78 5.69 11.78
N ALA A 141 6.03 6.78 12.53
CA ALA A 141 5.85 6.78 13.98
C ALA A 141 4.37 6.63 14.38
N ALA A 142 3.45 7.23 13.61
CA ALA A 142 2.02 7.03 13.81
C ALA A 142 1.61 5.57 13.65
N ALA A 143 2.11 4.90 12.62
CA ALA A 143 1.85 3.47 12.40
C ALA A 143 2.44 2.59 13.49
N ALA A 144 3.68 2.88 13.92
CA ALA A 144 4.36 2.14 14.99
C ALA A 144 3.65 2.30 16.33
N SER A 145 3.27 3.54 16.70
CA SER A 145 2.54 3.84 17.95
C SER A 145 1.21 3.10 18.00
N LEU A 146 0.47 3.09 16.89
CA LEU A 146 -0.80 2.37 16.85
C LEU A 146 -0.64 0.86 16.90
N ALA A 147 0.37 0.31 16.23
CA ALA A 147 0.67 -1.11 16.34
C ALA A 147 0.99 -1.52 17.78
N GLN A 148 1.65 -0.63 18.53
CA GLN A 148 1.92 -0.82 19.94
C GLN A 148 0.64 -0.75 20.80
N LEU A 149 -0.17 0.31 20.63
CA LEU A 149 -1.45 0.46 21.35
C LEU A 149 -2.40 -0.71 21.14
N VAL A 150 -2.46 -1.22 19.92
CA VAL A 150 -3.26 -2.40 19.60
C VAL A 150 -2.75 -3.64 20.35
N ARG A 151 -1.45 -3.85 20.48
CA ARG A 151 -0.87 -4.95 21.27
C ARG A 151 -1.16 -4.80 22.76
N GLU A 152 -1.07 -3.60 23.30
CA GLU A 152 -1.32 -3.31 24.72
C GLU A 152 -2.81 -3.49 25.08
N SER A 153 -3.74 -3.05 24.22
CA SER A 153 -5.18 -3.21 24.45
C SER A 153 -5.63 -4.67 24.48
N GLN A 154 -4.90 -5.56 23.81
CA GLN A 154 -5.20 -6.99 23.83
C GLN A 154 -4.76 -7.71 25.10
N GLY A 155 -3.70 -7.24 25.75
CA GLY A 155 -3.32 -7.76 27.08
C GLY A 155 -4.43 -7.55 28.11
N GLN A 156 -5.30 -6.56 27.92
CA GLN A 156 -6.42 -6.25 28.80
C GLN A 156 -7.76 -6.85 28.33
N ALA A 157 -8.02 -6.96 27.01
CA ALA A 157 -9.31 -7.41 26.46
C ALA A 157 -9.49 -8.94 26.40
N ALA A 158 -8.47 -9.71 26.69
CA ALA A 158 -8.60 -11.17 26.85
C ALA A 158 -9.47 -11.57 28.06
N ALA A 159 -9.86 -10.60 28.90
CA ALA A 159 -10.71 -10.82 30.09
C ALA A 159 -12.21 -10.55 29.84
N ASP A 160 -12.61 -9.81 28.80
CA ASP A 160 -14.02 -9.43 28.56
C ASP A 160 -14.48 -9.78 27.15
N GLY A 161 -15.15 -10.93 27.02
CA GLY A 161 -15.59 -11.57 25.76
C GLY A 161 -16.74 -10.88 24.99
N THR A 162 -16.74 -9.56 24.78
CA THR A 162 -17.90 -8.83 24.19
C THR A 162 -17.63 -8.07 22.89
N SER A 163 -16.57 -8.34 22.13
CA SER A 163 -16.32 -7.62 20.88
C SER A 163 -16.84 -8.39 19.66
N LYS A 164 -17.70 -7.76 18.85
CA LYS A 164 -18.23 -8.29 17.58
C LYS A 164 -17.23 -8.27 16.41
N ASN A 165 -16.12 -7.56 16.55
CA ASN A 165 -15.05 -7.50 15.54
C ASN A 165 -13.89 -8.42 15.95
N PRO A 166 -13.21 -9.08 14.99
CA PRO A 166 -12.04 -9.88 15.30
C PRO A 166 -10.99 -8.97 15.99
N PRO A 167 -10.38 -9.46 17.07
CA PRO A 167 -9.38 -8.68 17.81
C PRO A 167 -8.23 -8.32 16.85
N VAL A 168 -7.78 -7.06 16.90
CA VAL A 168 -6.67 -6.58 16.09
C VAL A 168 -5.38 -7.04 16.76
N THR A 169 -4.63 -7.96 16.15
CA THR A 169 -3.45 -8.61 16.76
C THR A 169 -2.11 -7.96 16.39
N SER A 170 -2.08 -7.17 15.32
CA SER A 170 -0.84 -6.54 14.85
C SER A 170 -1.15 -5.29 14.01
N GLY A 171 -0.13 -4.47 13.74
CA GLY A 171 -0.18 -3.43 12.71
C GLY A 171 0.41 -3.96 11.41
N ALA A 172 -0.12 -3.53 10.27
CA ALA A 172 0.47 -3.76 8.96
C ALA A 172 0.68 -2.40 8.28
N PHE A 173 1.92 -2.09 7.91
CA PHE A 173 2.27 -0.81 7.29
C PHE A 173 2.55 -1.01 5.80
N LEU A 174 1.66 -0.50 4.97
CA LEU A 174 1.74 -0.55 3.52
C LEU A 174 2.22 0.81 3.01
N HIS A 175 3.51 0.92 2.71
CA HIS A 175 4.13 2.15 2.23
C HIS A 175 4.36 2.09 0.72
N ILE A 176 3.96 3.15 0.02
CA ILE A 176 4.20 3.33 -1.41
C ILE A 176 4.52 4.79 -1.70
N LYS A 177 5.42 5.03 -2.65
CA LYS A 177 5.69 6.37 -3.17
C LYS A 177 4.87 6.61 -4.42
N GLY A 178 4.24 7.79 -4.51
CA GLY A 178 3.41 8.15 -5.65
C GLY A 178 4.11 7.98 -7.00
N PRO A 179 5.35 8.47 -7.22
CA PRO A 179 6.05 8.26 -8.48
C PRO A 179 6.26 6.79 -8.87
N GLU A 180 6.35 5.88 -7.91
CA GLU A 180 6.46 4.44 -8.19
C GLU A 180 5.20 3.88 -8.85
N ILE A 181 4.03 4.42 -8.48
CA ILE A 181 2.76 4.06 -9.11
C ILE A 181 2.69 4.56 -10.56
N LEU A 182 3.23 5.75 -10.85
CA LEU A 182 3.16 6.38 -12.17
C LEU A 182 4.17 5.86 -13.18
N ASN A 183 5.27 5.26 -12.74
CA ASN A 183 6.31 4.75 -13.64
C ASN A 183 5.91 3.47 -14.37
N MET A 184 4.70 2.99 -14.15
CA MET A 184 4.20 1.76 -14.74
C MET A 184 3.29 2.04 -15.94
N TRP A 185 3.13 1.02 -16.79
CA TRP A 185 2.28 1.07 -18.00
C TRP A 185 0.82 1.35 -17.67
N LEU A 186 0.09 1.89 -18.63
CA LEU A 186 -1.34 2.16 -18.52
C LEU A 186 -2.09 0.89 -18.05
N GLY A 187 -2.88 1.00 -16.98
CA GLY A 187 -3.56 -0.14 -16.35
C GLY A 187 -2.80 -0.79 -15.18
N GLU A 188 -1.48 -0.75 -15.17
CA GLU A 188 -0.67 -1.28 -14.05
C GLU A 188 -0.79 -0.39 -12.81
N SER A 189 -0.83 0.92 -12.99
CA SER A 189 -1.06 1.89 -11.91
C SER A 189 -2.39 1.65 -11.20
N GLU A 190 -3.45 1.37 -11.96
CA GLU A 190 -4.76 1.04 -11.42
C GLU A 190 -4.74 -0.29 -10.65
N ARG A 191 -4.03 -1.28 -11.19
CA ARG A 191 -3.87 -2.58 -10.54
C ARG A 191 -3.15 -2.44 -9.20
N ILE A 192 -2.07 -1.65 -9.13
CA ILE A 192 -1.32 -1.42 -7.89
C ILE A 192 -2.20 -0.81 -6.81
N VAL A 193 -3.01 0.20 -7.15
CA VAL A 193 -3.92 0.81 -6.17
C VAL A 193 -4.95 -0.20 -5.68
N ARG A 194 -5.59 -0.98 -6.57
CA ARG A 194 -6.52 -2.05 -6.16
C ARG A 194 -5.85 -3.11 -5.29
N ASP A 195 -4.65 -3.54 -5.67
CA ASP A 195 -3.87 -4.53 -4.91
C ASP A 195 -3.49 -4.01 -3.53
N LEU A 196 -3.16 -2.71 -3.40
CA LEU A 196 -2.87 -2.04 -2.14
C LEU A 196 -4.07 -2.13 -1.18
N PHE A 197 -5.27 -1.75 -1.64
CA PHE A 197 -6.48 -1.82 -0.85
C PHE A 197 -6.93 -3.27 -0.59
N ALA A 198 -6.76 -4.18 -1.56
CA ALA A 198 -7.05 -5.60 -1.39
C ALA A 198 -6.16 -6.24 -0.32
N LYS A 199 -4.85 -5.91 -0.31
CA LYS A 199 -3.92 -6.33 0.74
C LYS A 199 -4.30 -5.76 2.10
N ALA A 200 -4.66 -4.48 2.19
CA ALA A 200 -5.12 -3.88 3.43
C ALA A 200 -6.34 -4.63 3.98
N ARG A 201 -7.36 -4.89 3.15
CA ARG A 201 -8.52 -5.68 3.55
C ARG A 201 -8.18 -7.13 3.95
N ALA A 202 -7.22 -7.75 3.29
CA ALA A 202 -6.76 -9.10 3.65
C ALA A 202 -6.09 -9.09 5.02
N ARG A 203 -5.17 -8.14 5.29
CA ARG A 203 -4.53 -7.98 6.59
C ARG A 203 -5.55 -7.68 7.70
N ARG A 204 -6.59 -6.91 7.40
CA ARG A 204 -7.68 -6.66 8.36
C ARG A 204 -8.41 -7.95 8.73
N LYS A 205 -8.69 -8.83 7.77
CA LYS A 205 -9.31 -10.14 8.01
C LYS A 205 -8.43 -11.06 8.84
N GLU A 206 -7.11 -10.92 8.73
CA GLU A 206 -6.11 -11.63 9.55
C GLU A 206 -5.99 -11.04 10.98
N GLY A 207 -6.79 -10.02 11.32
CA GLY A 207 -6.75 -9.35 12.61
C GLY A 207 -5.67 -8.26 12.74
N ALA A 208 -5.07 -7.81 11.66
CA ALA A 208 -4.17 -6.66 11.68
C ALA A 208 -4.93 -5.35 11.44
N LEU A 209 -4.41 -4.23 11.98
CA LEU A 209 -4.84 -2.89 11.59
C LEU A 209 -3.92 -2.39 10.46
N PRO A 210 -4.41 -2.31 9.22
CA PRO A 210 -3.58 -1.89 8.11
C PRO A 210 -3.48 -0.37 8.03
N PHE A 211 -2.26 0.09 7.78
CA PHE A 211 -1.92 1.47 7.47
C PHE A 211 -1.50 1.56 6.02
N ILE A 212 -2.20 2.37 5.24
CA ILE A 212 -1.80 2.76 3.91
C ILE A 212 -1.12 4.12 4.00
N PHE A 213 0.17 4.17 3.72
CA PHE A 213 0.94 5.41 3.65
C PHE A 213 1.38 5.68 2.21
N ILE A 214 0.89 6.79 1.64
CA ILE A 214 1.25 7.21 0.29
C ILE A 214 2.09 8.48 0.39
N ASP A 215 3.37 8.36 0.09
CA ASP A 215 4.28 9.52 0.03
C ASP A 215 4.23 10.18 -1.35
N GLU A 216 4.46 11.49 -1.41
CA GLU A 216 4.36 12.30 -2.63
C GLU A 216 3.01 12.09 -3.36
N ALA A 217 1.92 12.10 -2.59
CA ALA A 217 0.58 11.76 -3.05
C ALA A 217 0.09 12.69 -4.18
N GLU A 218 0.60 13.92 -4.30
CA GLU A 218 0.32 14.85 -5.39
C GLU A 218 0.67 14.30 -6.77
N SER A 219 1.60 13.37 -6.85
CA SER A 219 1.99 12.75 -8.13
C SER A 219 0.88 11.86 -8.69
N VAL A 220 0.19 11.10 -7.83
CA VAL A 220 -0.83 10.10 -8.18
C VAL A 220 -2.25 10.67 -8.13
N LEU A 221 -2.51 11.48 -7.10
CA LEU A 221 -3.84 12.03 -6.79
C LEU A 221 -3.97 13.50 -7.17
N GLY A 222 -3.12 13.96 -8.10
CA GLY A 222 -3.06 15.36 -8.51
C GLY A 222 -4.17 15.76 -9.48
N THR A 223 -4.49 17.06 -9.47
CA THR A 223 -5.43 17.69 -10.40
C THR A 223 -4.89 17.76 -11.84
N ARG A 224 -5.79 17.77 -12.80
CA ARG A 224 -5.58 17.70 -14.27
C ARG A 224 -4.79 18.84 -14.92
N ARG A 225 -4.03 19.65 -14.17
CA ARG A 225 -3.40 20.89 -14.71
C ARG A 225 -2.20 20.66 -15.64
N SER A 226 -1.71 19.45 -15.83
CA SER A 226 -0.58 19.15 -16.71
C SER A 226 -1.03 18.39 -17.96
N MET A 227 -0.82 18.99 -19.13
CA MET A 227 -1.20 18.47 -20.46
C MET A 227 -0.56 17.13 -20.86
N ARG A 228 0.42 16.61 -20.12
CA ARG A 228 1.13 15.37 -20.45
C ARG A 228 0.65 14.12 -19.70
N SER A 229 -0.25 14.28 -18.71
CA SER A 229 -0.80 13.16 -17.92
C SER A 229 -2.26 12.87 -18.25
N PHE A 230 -2.68 13.05 -19.49
CA PHE A 230 -4.09 13.12 -19.90
C PHE A 230 -4.92 11.85 -19.62
N ASN A 231 -4.31 10.68 -19.46
CA ASN A 231 -5.09 9.43 -19.32
C ASN A 231 -5.02 8.77 -17.94
N ILE A 232 -3.88 8.81 -17.25
CA ILE A 232 -3.69 8.02 -16.03
C ILE A 232 -4.42 8.62 -14.83
N ASN A 233 -4.30 9.92 -14.60
CA ASN A 233 -4.94 10.58 -13.45
C ASN A 233 -6.48 10.63 -13.57
N ASN A 234 -7.02 10.51 -14.78
CA ASN A 234 -8.47 10.50 -15.01
C ASN A 234 -9.15 9.25 -14.45
N THR A 235 -8.43 8.14 -14.36
CA THR A 235 -8.95 6.86 -13.87
C THR A 235 -8.49 6.56 -12.45
N LEU A 236 -7.26 6.97 -12.06
CA LEU A 236 -6.71 6.70 -10.74
C LEU A 236 -7.45 7.43 -9.61
N VAL A 237 -7.73 8.73 -9.76
CA VAL A 237 -8.42 9.50 -8.72
C VAL A 237 -9.83 8.98 -8.44
N PRO A 238 -10.72 8.77 -9.44
CA PRO A 238 -12.03 8.16 -9.21
C PRO A 238 -11.94 6.77 -8.58
N MET A 239 -10.99 5.95 -9.03
CA MET A 239 -10.81 4.60 -8.49
C MET A 239 -10.35 4.65 -7.03
N PHE A 240 -9.35 5.47 -6.71
CA PHE A 240 -8.90 5.68 -5.33
C PHE A 240 -10.05 6.16 -4.43
N CYS A 241 -10.85 7.10 -4.91
CA CYS A 241 -12.04 7.55 -4.20
C CYS A 241 -13.05 6.43 -3.96
N ALA A 242 -13.31 5.57 -4.97
CA ALA A 242 -14.20 4.43 -4.85
C ALA A 242 -13.70 3.40 -3.83
N GLU A 243 -12.39 3.13 -3.80
CA GLU A 243 -11.78 2.25 -2.80
C GLU A 243 -11.89 2.83 -1.38
N MET A 244 -11.72 4.15 -1.21
CA MET A 244 -11.91 4.83 0.07
C MET A 244 -13.36 4.82 0.52
N ASP A 245 -14.31 5.03 -0.38
CA ASP A 245 -15.75 5.00 -0.07
C ASP A 245 -16.20 3.61 0.38
N GLY A 246 -15.49 2.56 -0.05
CA GLY A 246 -15.69 1.17 0.40
C GLY A 246 -15.13 0.84 1.80
N ILE A 247 -14.47 1.80 2.46
CA ILE A 247 -13.98 1.63 3.84
C ILE A 247 -15.04 2.19 4.79
N GLU A 248 -15.53 1.36 5.72
CA GLU A 248 -16.60 1.77 6.63
C GLU A 248 -16.10 2.58 7.82
N SER A 249 -14.94 2.23 8.39
CA SER A 249 -14.41 2.87 9.60
C SER A 249 -12.89 2.91 9.67
N LEU A 250 -12.35 3.75 10.60
CA LEU A 250 -10.93 3.77 10.97
C LEU A 250 -10.43 2.41 11.49
N HIS A 251 -11.33 1.61 12.06
CA HIS A 251 -10.98 0.27 12.55
C HIS A 251 -10.64 -0.71 11.41
N ASP A 252 -10.99 -0.38 10.17
CA ASP A 252 -10.73 -1.24 9.03
C ASP A 252 -9.41 -0.92 8.33
N VAL A 253 -9.17 0.35 8.01
CA VAL A 253 -7.95 0.81 7.33
C VAL A 253 -7.69 2.26 7.68
N VAL A 254 -6.47 2.61 8.05
CA VAL A 254 -6.02 3.99 8.24
C VAL A 254 -5.25 4.44 7.00
N ILE A 255 -5.66 5.56 6.40
CA ILE A 255 -4.99 6.10 5.21
C ILE A 255 -4.29 7.40 5.57
N ILE A 256 -2.99 7.47 5.30
CA ILE A 256 -2.17 8.66 5.49
C ILE A 256 -1.54 9.05 4.16
N LEU A 257 -1.87 10.22 3.66
CA LEU A 257 -1.23 10.82 2.50
C LEU A 257 -0.18 11.81 2.97
N ALA A 258 1.00 11.81 2.36
CA ALA A 258 2.00 12.86 2.55
C ALA A 258 2.18 13.64 1.25
N SER A 259 2.20 14.99 1.34
CA SER A 259 2.33 15.85 0.17
C SER A 259 3.18 17.09 0.46
N ASN A 260 4.01 17.44 -0.52
CA ASN A 260 4.74 18.71 -0.54
C ASN A 260 3.90 19.85 -1.16
N ARG A 261 2.92 19.50 -1.97
CA ARG A 261 2.07 20.40 -2.75
C ARG A 261 0.58 20.02 -2.58
N PRO A 262 -0.03 20.32 -1.42
CA PRO A 262 -1.43 19.99 -1.15
C PRO A 262 -2.42 20.67 -2.12
N ASP A 263 -1.99 21.79 -2.74
CA ASP A 263 -2.73 22.52 -3.78
C ASP A 263 -2.89 21.74 -5.08
N LEU A 264 -2.06 20.73 -5.32
CA LEU A 264 -2.13 19.88 -6.49
C LEU A 264 -3.03 18.65 -6.29
N ILE A 265 -3.36 18.27 -5.07
CA ILE A 265 -4.23 17.11 -4.81
C ILE A 265 -5.65 17.41 -5.27
N ASP A 266 -6.29 16.43 -5.92
CA ASP A 266 -7.67 16.58 -6.41
C ASP A 266 -8.63 16.81 -5.23
N PRO A 267 -9.49 17.86 -5.30
CA PRO A 267 -10.46 18.14 -4.26
C PRO A 267 -11.40 16.97 -3.94
N ALA A 268 -11.65 16.06 -4.88
CA ALA A 268 -12.48 14.89 -4.66
C ALA A 268 -11.90 13.96 -3.58
N VAL A 269 -10.58 13.85 -3.52
CA VAL A 269 -9.86 13.05 -2.50
C VAL A 269 -9.99 13.69 -1.12
N LEU A 270 -10.02 15.03 -1.07
CA LEU A 270 -10.02 15.81 0.17
C LEU A 270 -11.43 16.07 0.73
N ARG A 271 -12.46 15.39 0.22
CA ARG A 271 -13.84 15.52 0.72
C ARG A 271 -14.00 14.81 2.06
N PRO A 272 -14.92 15.30 2.93
CA PRO A 272 -15.31 14.61 4.15
C PRO A 272 -15.76 13.16 3.87
N GLY A 273 -15.40 12.24 4.76
CA GLY A 273 -15.60 10.80 4.57
C GLY A 273 -14.47 10.10 3.83
N ARG A 274 -13.46 10.84 3.34
CA ARG A 274 -12.24 10.32 2.71
C ARG A 274 -11.01 10.80 3.46
N ILE A 275 -10.45 11.96 3.08
CA ILE A 275 -9.34 12.60 3.80
C ILE A 275 -9.93 13.71 4.69
N ASP A 276 -10.30 13.33 5.89
CA ASP A 276 -11.03 14.18 6.81
C ASP A 276 -10.16 15.20 7.54
N ARG A 277 -8.90 14.87 7.77
CA ARG A 277 -7.98 15.67 8.55
C ARG A 277 -6.75 16.08 7.75
N LYS A 278 -6.48 17.38 7.76
CA LYS A 278 -5.29 17.97 7.13
C LYS A 278 -4.38 18.48 8.24
N ILE A 279 -3.16 17.93 8.33
CA ILE A 279 -2.21 18.24 9.39
C ILE A 279 -0.99 18.88 8.75
N LYS A 280 -0.72 20.11 9.15
CA LYS A 280 0.42 20.88 8.65
C LYS A 280 1.70 20.46 9.39
N VAL A 281 2.70 20.06 8.63
CA VAL A 281 4.06 19.83 9.10
C VAL A 281 4.88 21.05 8.72
N ALA A 282 5.19 21.90 9.69
CA ALA A 282 5.87 23.18 9.46
C ALA A 282 7.37 22.99 9.35
N ARG A 283 8.06 24.02 8.82
CA ARG A 283 9.52 24.11 8.97
C ARG A 283 9.86 24.24 10.45
N PRO A 284 10.93 23.60 10.93
CA PRO A 284 11.32 23.71 12.33
C PRO A 284 11.65 25.17 12.69
N SER A 285 11.18 25.58 13.85
CA SER A 285 11.64 26.83 14.50
C SER A 285 13.08 26.66 15.00
N ARG A 286 13.70 27.73 15.48
CA ARG A 286 15.03 27.66 16.09
C ARG A 286 15.07 26.71 17.29
N GLU A 287 14.03 26.73 18.12
CA GLU A 287 13.90 25.85 19.28
C GLU A 287 13.69 24.38 18.84
N ALA A 288 12.80 24.17 17.89
CA ALA A 288 12.59 22.85 17.29
C ALA A 288 13.85 22.28 16.62
N ALA A 289 14.69 23.13 16.01
CA ALA A 289 15.94 22.70 15.42
C ALA A 289 16.94 22.17 16.48
N VAL A 290 16.97 22.79 17.68
CA VAL A 290 17.79 22.29 18.79
C VAL A 290 17.31 20.90 19.23
N GLU A 291 15.99 20.70 19.35
CA GLU A 291 15.42 19.39 19.68
C GLU A 291 15.76 18.34 18.63
N ILE A 292 15.65 18.68 17.34
CA ILE A 292 15.99 17.77 16.24
C ILE A 292 17.47 17.35 16.28
N LEU A 293 18.37 18.26 16.67
CA LEU A 293 19.78 17.96 16.76
C LEU A 293 20.16 17.18 18.02
N ALA A 294 19.27 17.14 19.02
CA ALA A 294 19.46 16.42 20.28
C ALA A 294 18.95 14.96 20.20
N VAL A 295 18.17 14.60 19.19
CA VAL A 295 17.70 13.26 18.90
C VAL A 295 18.73 12.49 18.08
#